data_cd0abc98bc18f34fee49317b305ce1f6
#
_entry.id   cd0abc98bc18f34fee49317b305ce1f6
#
_cell.length_a   1.000
_cell.length_b   1.000
_cell.length_c   1.000
_cell.angle_alpha   90.00
_cell.angle_beta   90.00
_cell.angle_gamma   90.00
#
_symmetry.space_group_name_H-M   'P 1'
#
loop_
_entity.id
_entity.type
_entity.pdbx_description
1 polymer ?
#
loop_
_entity_poly.entity_id
_entity_poly.type
_entity_poly.pdbx_seq_one_letter_code
_entity_poly.pdbx_strand_id
1 'polypeptide(L)'
;MAKLVLLLKRRCVVHFNSQSQGTVKPKQFLENACTQLIRRYQLDYPKLPDNATTDGNFLSRLLGEVSAKLGGKELIIVVDALDEVDLTSQSSGSNVLYLPDALPDHVYFIVSKRPKSLPLPNHQVFDLMQYSAESLADVKVYIDKRTSNSASIQNWINHQNLQREQFVAAVAEKSQNNFMYLRYVLNDIDTGSYSDVTLNDLPRELEGYYKKHWVQMMGRDDDPLLEMKVKIIYVLSKAREAVSRGWIAKSVGETDFKVQQVLRKWDSFLRQQQVDGEIRYSIYHNSFREFLEKDETVQSAGINVEELNRNSINNRIEGAPL
;
A
#
# COMPACT_ATOMS: atom_id res chain seq x y z
N MET A 1 1.73 -7.64 9.08
CA MET A 1 3.13 -7.37 9.55
C MET A 1 3.19 -6.34 10.68
N ALA A 2 2.56 -5.16 10.63
CA ALA A 2 2.67 -4.14 11.69
C ALA A 2 2.34 -4.64 13.10
N LYS A 3 1.27 -5.45 13.28
CA LYS A 3 0.93 -6.07 14.56
C LYS A 3 2.01 -7.04 15.05
N LEU A 4 2.61 -7.82 14.16
CA LEU A 4 3.73 -8.71 14.48
C LEU A 4 4.93 -7.92 15.02
N VAL A 5 5.29 -6.81 14.37
CA VAL A 5 6.35 -5.91 14.82
C VAL A 5 6.10 -5.38 16.24
N LEU A 6 4.85 -5.00 16.54
CA LEU A 6 4.46 -4.58 17.89
C LEU A 6 4.60 -5.69 18.92
N LEU A 7 4.25 -6.93 18.57
CA LEU A 7 4.41 -8.11 19.44
C LEU A 7 5.87 -8.44 19.69
N LEU A 8 6.73 -8.27 18.72
CA LEU A 8 8.18 -8.47 18.83
C LEU A 8 8.90 -7.41 19.70
N LYS A 9 8.18 -6.38 20.18
CA LYS A 9 8.63 -5.41 21.21
C LYS A 9 10.06 -4.89 20.97
N ARG A 10 10.34 -4.29 19.82
CA ARG A 10 11.66 -3.76 19.47
C ARG A 10 12.78 -4.81 19.32
N ARG A 11 12.46 -6.10 19.26
CA ARG A 11 13.44 -7.18 19.03
C ARG A 11 13.71 -7.43 17.54
N CYS A 12 13.15 -6.62 16.65
CA CYS A 12 13.28 -6.81 15.22
C CYS A 12 13.81 -5.55 14.52
N VAL A 13 14.50 -5.76 13.43
CA VAL A 13 14.77 -4.75 12.39
C VAL A 13 13.58 -4.77 11.44
N VAL A 14 13.14 -3.61 10.96
CA VAL A 14 11.88 -3.54 10.21
C VAL A 14 12.04 -2.71 8.94
N HIS A 15 11.51 -3.21 7.83
CA HIS A 15 11.36 -2.45 6.60
C HIS A 15 9.99 -2.72 5.97
N PHE A 16 9.30 -1.67 5.57
CA PHE A 16 8.02 -1.73 4.86
C PHE A 16 8.21 -1.19 3.45
N ASN A 17 8.06 -2.05 2.45
CA ASN A 17 7.99 -1.59 1.08
C ASN A 17 6.62 -0.95 0.84
N SER A 18 6.57 0.14 0.11
CA SER A 18 5.31 0.79 -0.23
C SER A 18 5.46 1.62 -1.50
N GLN A 19 4.77 1.23 -2.57
CA GLN A 19 4.72 2.01 -3.80
C GLN A 19 4.11 3.39 -3.57
N SER A 20 3.08 3.48 -2.73
CA SER A 20 2.43 4.76 -2.44
C SER A 20 3.31 5.73 -1.64
N GLN A 21 4.38 5.24 -1.02
CA GLN A 21 5.35 6.05 -0.25
C GLN A 21 6.71 6.16 -0.92
N GLY A 22 6.91 5.52 -2.09
CA GLY A 22 8.17 5.51 -2.79
C GLY A 22 9.28 4.70 -2.09
N THR A 23 8.94 3.84 -1.14
CA THR A 23 9.90 2.98 -0.42
C THR A 23 9.97 1.60 -1.06
N VAL A 24 10.46 1.53 -2.30
CA VAL A 24 10.43 0.30 -3.11
C VAL A 24 11.82 -0.10 -3.65
N LYS A 25 12.85 0.72 -3.41
CA LYS A 25 14.17 0.49 -3.96
C LYS A 25 15.04 -0.36 -3.02
N PRO A 26 15.80 -1.33 -3.51
CA PRO A 26 16.74 -2.13 -2.71
C PRO A 26 17.72 -1.29 -1.90
N LYS A 27 18.19 -0.18 -2.46
CA LYS A 27 19.04 0.80 -1.76
C LYS A 27 18.42 1.28 -0.45
N GLN A 28 17.11 1.61 -0.46
CA GLN A 28 16.41 2.11 0.73
C GLN A 28 16.28 1.03 1.81
N PHE A 29 16.06 -0.23 1.39
CA PHE A 29 16.04 -1.37 2.31
C PHE A 29 17.41 -1.56 2.96
N LEU A 30 18.49 -1.63 2.18
CA LEU A 30 19.85 -1.83 2.68
C LEU A 30 20.26 -0.71 3.64
N GLU A 31 20.02 0.54 3.27
CA GLU A 31 20.31 1.70 4.10
C GLU A 31 19.55 1.64 5.44
N ASN A 32 18.26 1.35 5.39
CA ASN A 32 17.41 1.27 6.57
C ASN A 32 17.81 0.09 7.48
N ALA A 33 17.97 -1.11 6.93
CA ALA A 33 18.32 -2.31 7.70
C ALA A 33 19.71 -2.18 8.33
N CYS A 34 20.72 -1.77 7.56
CA CYS A 34 22.08 -1.58 8.06
C CYS A 34 22.14 -0.50 9.15
N THR A 35 21.45 0.63 8.96
CA THR A 35 21.39 1.70 9.97
C THR A 35 20.75 1.22 11.27
N GLN A 36 19.67 0.46 11.21
CA GLN A 36 19.02 -0.10 12.40
C GLN A 36 19.94 -1.09 13.13
N LEU A 37 20.66 -1.97 12.39
CA LEU A 37 21.58 -2.93 12.95
C LEU A 37 22.74 -2.22 13.66
N ILE A 38 23.42 -1.27 12.99
CA ILE A 38 24.54 -0.51 13.54
C ILE A 38 24.14 0.19 14.84
N ARG A 39 23.01 0.90 14.83
CA ARG A 39 22.53 1.64 16.01
C ARG A 39 22.14 0.72 17.15
N ARG A 40 21.43 -0.37 16.83
CA ARG A 40 20.91 -1.29 17.88
C ARG A 40 22.00 -2.06 18.58
N TYR A 41 23.00 -2.53 17.83
CA TYR A 41 24.08 -3.38 18.37
C TYR A 41 25.35 -2.62 18.64
N GLN A 42 25.32 -1.28 18.50
CA GLN A 42 26.45 -0.39 18.74
C GLN A 42 27.69 -0.89 18.00
N LEU A 43 27.51 -1.14 16.69
CA LEU A 43 28.62 -1.54 15.83
C LEU A 43 29.50 -0.33 15.52
N ASP A 44 30.80 -0.56 15.34
CA ASP A 44 31.79 0.51 15.12
C ASP A 44 31.77 1.02 13.66
N TYR A 45 30.66 1.67 13.30
CA TYR A 45 30.49 2.34 12.02
C TYR A 45 29.95 3.75 12.26
N PRO A 46 30.80 4.77 12.32
CA PRO A 46 30.37 6.17 12.56
C PRO A 46 29.49 6.72 11.43
N LYS A 47 29.65 6.21 10.21
CA LYS A 47 28.76 6.44 9.06
C LYS A 47 28.61 5.16 8.25
N LEU A 48 27.52 5.08 7.50
CA LEU A 48 27.30 3.99 6.56
C LEU A 48 28.35 4.08 5.43
N PRO A 49 29.09 3.01 5.11
CA PRO A 49 30.04 3.00 4.00
C PRO A 49 29.36 3.30 2.66
N ASP A 50 30.04 3.95 1.74
CA ASP A 50 29.47 4.39 0.45
C ASP A 50 28.97 3.19 -0.40
N ASN A 51 29.60 2.03 -0.26
CA ASN A 51 29.22 0.79 -0.95
C ASN A 51 28.19 -0.06 -0.19
N ALA A 52 27.73 0.36 0.98
CA ALA A 52 26.84 -0.43 1.83
C ALA A 52 25.47 -0.72 1.21
N THR A 53 25.11 0.02 0.17
CA THR A 53 23.79 -0.07 -0.49
C THR A 53 23.87 -0.49 -1.95
N THR A 54 25.04 -0.90 -2.44
CA THR A 54 25.22 -1.36 -3.83
C THR A 54 24.77 -2.81 -4.04
N ASP A 55 24.99 -3.64 -3.01
CA ASP A 55 24.63 -5.06 -2.99
C ASP A 55 24.40 -5.54 -1.55
N GLY A 56 24.13 -6.85 -1.37
CA GLY A 56 23.87 -7.46 -0.05
C GLY A 56 25.11 -7.76 0.80
N ASN A 57 26.32 -7.52 0.32
CA ASN A 57 27.56 -7.96 0.98
C ASN A 57 27.77 -7.27 2.32
N PHE A 58 27.53 -5.96 2.39
CA PHE A 58 27.67 -5.23 3.63
C PHE A 58 26.62 -5.66 4.67
N LEU A 59 25.36 -5.87 4.26
CA LEU A 59 24.31 -6.41 5.13
C LEU A 59 24.72 -7.77 5.67
N SER A 60 25.17 -8.69 4.81
CA SER A 60 25.59 -10.05 5.21
C SER A 60 26.72 -10.01 6.24
N ARG A 61 27.69 -9.10 6.06
CA ARG A 61 28.77 -8.90 7.05
C ARG A 61 28.24 -8.38 8.38
N LEU A 62 27.37 -7.38 8.40
CA LEU A 62 26.76 -6.86 9.62
C LEU A 62 25.97 -7.95 10.37
N LEU A 63 25.26 -8.82 9.65
CA LEU A 63 24.51 -9.91 10.26
C LEU A 63 25.46 -10.89 10.97
N GLY A 64 26.63 -11.19 10.39
CA GLY A 64 27.68 -11.99 11.03
C GLY A 64 28.21 -11.33 12.31
N GLU A 65 28.52 -10.04 12.28
CA GLU A 65 28.97 -9.27 13.45
C GLU A 65 27.91 -9.23 14.56
N VAL A 66 26.65 -9.09 14.17
CA VAL A 66 25.52 -9.11 15.14
C VAL A 66 25.34 -10.49 15.73
N SER A 67 25.35 -11.56 14.92
CA SER A 67 25.20 -12.94 15.38
C SER A 67 26.23 -13.26 16.48
N ALA A 68 27.49 -12.86 16.30
CA ALA A 68 28.53 -13.00 17.31
C ALA A 68 28.24 -12.26 18.65
N LYS A 69 27.43 -11.21 18.61
CA LYS A 69 27.05 -10.41 19.80
C LYS A 69 25.72 -10.85 20.44
N LEU A 70 24.96 -11.74 19.81
CA LEU A 70 23.60 -12.10 20.27
C LEU A 70 23.60 -12.87 21.59
N GLY A 71 24.67 -13.64 21.88
CA GLY A 71 24.76 -14.42 23.11
C GLY A 71 23.61 -15.44 23.27
N GLY A 72 23.21 -16.09 22.18
CA GLY A 72 22.09 -17.03 22.15
C GLY A 72 20.70 -16.39 22.03
N LYS A 73 20.59 -15.07 21.90
CA LYS A 73 19.32 -14.38 21.58
C LYS A 73 19.07 -14.38 20.07
N GLU A 74 17.83 -14.14 19.69
CA GLU A 74 17.42 -14.09 18.29
C GLU A 74 17.37 -12.66 17.76
N LEU A 75 17.82 -12.49 16.52
CA LEU A 75 17.55 -11.32 15.70
C LEU A 75 16.49 -11.66 14.64
N ILE A 76 15.41 -10.93 14.62
CA ILE A 76 14.37 -11.06 13.59
C ILE A 76 14.39 -9.81 12.71
N ILE A 77 14.43 -10.01 11.39
CA ILE A 77 14.33 -8.94 10.40
C ILE A 77 12.99 -9.11 9.70
N VAL A 78 12.15 -8.10 9.81
CA VAL A 78 10.80 -8.11 9.23
C VAL A 78 10.78 -7.24 8.00
N VAL A 79 10.44 -7.81 6.85
CA VAL A 79 10.30 -7.08 5.58
C VAL A 79 8.90 -7.30 5.02
N ASP A 80 8.13 -6.23 4.91
CA ASP A 80 6.75 -6.28 4.43
C ASP A 80 6.67 -5.96 2.93
N ALA A 81 5.67 -6.57 2.25
CA ALA A 81 5.29 -6.28 0.87
C ALA A 81 6.44 -6.40 -0.15
N LEU A 82 7.13 -7.53 -0.20
CA LEU A 82 8.19 -7.78 -1.20
C LEU A 82 7.69 -7.70 -2.66
N ASP A 83 6.41 -7.93 -2.89
CA ASP A 83 5.79 -7.81 -4.21
C ASP A 83 5.70 -6.37 -4.73
N GLU A 84 5.88 -5.38 -3.87
CA GLU A 84 5.92 -3.95 -4.23
C GLU A 84 7.34 -3.45 -4.58
N VAL A 85 8.37 -4.28 -4.44
CA VAL A 85 9.76 -3.90 -4.75
C VAL A 85 9.95 -3.63 -6.24
N ASP A 86 10.66 -2.55 -6.56
CA ASP A 86 11.11 -2.22 -7.92
C ASP A 86 12.32 -3.07 -8.32
N LEU A 87 12.06 -4.22 -8.93
CA LEU A 87 13.12 -5.13 -9.39
C LEU A 87 13.98 -4.54 -10.51
N THR A 88 13.51 -3.51 -11.22
CA THR A 88 14.28 -2.89 -12.30
C THR A 88 15.44 -2.05 -11.79
N SER A 89 15.42 -1.68 -10.51
CA SER A 89 16.45 -0.89 -9.86
C SER A 89 17.58 -1.72 -9.22
N GLN A 90 17.60 -3.05 -9.44
CA GLN A 90 18.64 -3.94 -8.94
C GLN A 90 19.31 -4.75 -10.05
N SER A 91 20.47 -5.33 -9.76
CA SER A 91 21.26 -6.10 -10.72
C SER A 91 20.48 -7.33 -11.19
N SER A 92 20.57 -7.63 -12.49
CA SER A 92 19.98 -8.83 -13.06
C SER A 92 20.53 -10.09 -12.39
N GLY A 93 19.64 -11.03 -12.05
CA GLY A 93 19.99 -12.29 -11.40
C GLY A 93 20.20 -12.22 -9.88
N SER A 94 20.07 -11.04 -9.26
CA SER A 94 20.11 -10.92 -7.80
C SER A 94 18.78 -11.31 -7.16
N ASN A 95 18.83 -11.75 -5.90
CA ASN A 95 17.64 -11.93 -5.08
C ASN A 95 16.96 -10.59 -4.81
N VAL A 96 15.64 -10.62 -4.59
CA VAL A 96 14.88 -9.41 -4.24
C VAL A 96 15.50 -8.72 -3.02
N LEU A 97 15.70 -7.42 -3.09
CA LEU A 97 16.34 -6.60 -2.06
C LEU A 97 17.77 -7.01 -1.68
N TYR A 98 18.46 -7.82 -2.49
CA TYR A 98 19.75 -8.42 -2.14
C TYR A 98 19.73 -9.17 -0.81
N LEU A 99 18.65 -9.92 -0.55
CA LEU A 99 18.53 -10.74 0.65
C LEU A 99 19.65 -11.79 0.70
N PRO A 100 20.25 -12.07 1.88
CA PRO A 100 21.32 -13.04 2.01
C PRO A 100 20.86 -14.46 1.64
N ASP A 101 21.67 -15.20 0.89
CA ASP A 101 21.41 -16.62 0.56
C ASP A 101 21.60 -17.55 1.76
N ALA A 102 22.46 -17.18 2.69
CA ALA A 102 22.71 -17.88 3.95
C ALA A 102 22.66 -16.91 5.12
N LEU A 103 22.05 -17.33 6.20
CA LEU A 103 21.92 -16.56 7.42
C LEU A 103 22.87 -17.13 8.50
N PRO A 104 23.53 -16.28 9.29
CA PRO A 104 24.27 -16.70 10.45
C PRO A 104 23.31 -17.22 11.55
N ASP A 105 23.86 -17.90 12.55
CA ASP A 105 23.10 -18.47 13.65
C ASP A 105 22.26 -17.42 14.37
N HIS A 106 21.05 -17.81 14.76
CA HIS A 106 20.07 -16.98 15.47
C HIS A 106 19.58 -15.75 14.71
N VAL A 107 19.80 -15.65 13.41
CA VAL A 107 19.28 -14.57 12.53
C VAL A 107 18.18 -15.13 11.64
N TYR A 108 17.03 -14.47 11.64
CA TYR A 108 15.84 -14.89 10.90
C TYR A 108 15.25 -13.72 10.13
N PHE A 109 14.77 -14.01 8.90
CA PHE A 109 13.93 -13.08 8.14
C PHE A 109 12.48 -13.56 8.15
N ILE A 110 11.57 -12.65 8.43
CA ILE A 110 10.13 -12.84 8.22
C ILE A 110 9.70 -11.86 7.14
N VAL A 111 9.33 -12.38 5.99
CA VAL A 111 8.96 -11.57 4.82
C VAL A 111 7.51 -11.82 4.44
N SER A 112 6.83 -10.80 3.91
CA SER A 112 5.51 -10.97 3.34
C SER A 112 5.49 -10.61 1.86
N LYS A 113 4.67 -11.33 1.10
CA LYS A 113 4.37 -11.03 -0.30
C LYS A 113 2.99 -11.52 -0.66
N ARG A 114 2.38 -10.93 -1.67
CA ARG A 114 1.23 -11.52 -2.34
C ARG A 114 1.65 -12.71 -3.22
N PRO A 115 0.70 -13.52 -3.73
CA PRO A 115 1.00 -14.67 -4.58
C PRO A 115 1.65 -14.26 -5.91
N LYS A 116 2.90 -13.76 -5.85
CA LYS A 116 3.72 -13.34 -6.98
C LYS A 116 5.05 -14.09 -6.93
N SER A 117 5.51 -14.56 -8.09
CA SER A 117 6.85 -15.16 -8.18
C SER A 117 7.91 -14.10 -8.02
N LEU A 118 8.84 -14.29 -7.09
CA LEU A 118 9.95 -13.40 -6.81
C LEU A 118 11.24 -14.23 -6.66
N PRO A 119 12.40 -13.69 -7.06
CA PRO A 119 13.69 -14.34 -6.85
C PRO A 119 14.06 -14.25 -5.36
N LEU A 120 13.67 -15.25 -4.60
CA LEU A 120 13.93 -15.35 -3.16
C LEU A 120 15.00 -16.43 -2.89
N PRO A 121 15.86 -16.26 -1.87
CA PRO A 121 16.71 -17.34 -1.37
C PRO A 121 15.85 -18.48 -0.83
N ASN A 122 16.48 -19.61 -0.46
CA ASN A 122 15.77 -20.74 0.13
C ASN A 122 14.96 -20.31 1.35
N HIS A 123 13.66 -20.63 1.37
CA HIS A 123 12.72 -20.17 2.38
C HIS A 123 11.59 -21.17 2.63
N GLN A 124 10.98 -21.07 3.80
CA GLN A 124 9.73 -21.76 4.11
C GLN A 124 8.55 -20.83 3.82
N VAL A 125 7.49 -21.38 3.25
CA VAL A 125 6.27 -20.64 2.93
C VAL A 125 5.21 -20.91 3.99
N PHE A 126 4.67 -19.84 4.56
CA PHE A 126 3.47 -19.87 5.39
C PHE A 126 2.33 -19.21 4.62
N ASP A 127 1.48 -20.05 4.02
CA ASP A 127 0.38 -19.56 3.18
C ASP A 127 -0.84 -19.22 4.04
N LEU A 128 -1.11 -17.92 4.18
CA LEU A 128 -2.25 -17.40 4.95
C LEU A 128 -3.61 -17.79 4.36
N MET A 129 -3.69 -18.16 3.08
CA MET A 129 -4.95 -18.58 2.44
C MET A 129 -5.46 -19.93 2.99
N GLN A 130 -4.56 -20.73 3.56
CA GLN A 130 -4.93 -21.99 4.23
C GLN A 130 -5.66 -21.77 5.57
N TYR A 131 -5.62 -20.56 6.11
CA TYR A 131 -6.21 -20.16 7.39
C TYR A 131 -7.47 -19.30 7.17
N SER A 132 -8.32 -19.73 6.24
CA SER A 132 -9.52 -18.96 5.87
C SER A 132 -10.57 -18.88 6.98
N ALA A 133 -10.67 -19.90 7.83
CA ALA A 133 -11.59 -19.94 8.97
C ALA A 133 -11.16 -18.94 10.06
N GLU A 134 -9.86 -18.89 10.38
CA GLU A 134 -9.29 -17.95 11.32
C GLU A 134 -9.39 -16.52 10.80
N SER A 135 -9.12 -16.32 9.50
CA SER A 135 -9.29 -15.03 8.83
C SER A 135 -10.74 -14.54 8.90
N LEU A 136 -11.73 -15.44 8.72
CA LEU A 136 -13.15 -15.11 8.85
C LEU A 136 -13.51 -14.73 10.30
N ALA A 137 -12.94 -15.42 11.28
CA ALA A 137 -13.14 -15.09 12.68
C ALA A 137 -12.60 -13.69 13.00
N ASP A 138 -11.38 -13.37 12.54
CA ASP A 138 -10.76 -12.04 12.69
C ASP A 138 -11.59 -10.94 12.00
N VAL A 139 -12.11 -11.20 10.81
CA VAL A 139 -13.02 -10.30 10.08
C VAL A 139 -14.27 -10.00 10.90
N LYS A 140 -14.93 -11.02 11.46
CA LYS A 140 -16.13 -10.84 12.30
C LYS A 140 -15.83 -10.01 13.54
N VAL A 141 -14.72 -10.30 14.23
CA VAL A 141 -14.26 -9.52 15.38
C VAL A 141 -14.00 -8.06 15.01
N TYR A 142 -13.38 -7.81 13.85
CA TYR A 142 -13.12 -6.44 13.37
C TYR A 142 -14.43 -5.68 13.11
N ILE A 143 -15.39 -6.28 12.39
CA ILE A 143 -16.70 -5.67 12.10
C ILE A 143 -17.42 -5.38 13.41
N ASP A 144 -17.48 -6.35 14.30
CA ASP A 144 -18.16 -6.24 15.60
C ASP A 144 -17.57 -5.10 16.44
N LYS A 145 -16.28 -5.00 16.52
CA LYS A 145 -15.58 -3.91 17.21
C LYS A 145 -15.86 -2.54 16.57
N ARG A 146 -15.85 -2.44 15.25
CA ARG A 146 -16.18 -1.21 14.54
C ARG A 146 -17.62 -0.79 14.80
N THR A 147 -18.55 -1.74 14.76
CA THR A 147 -19.97 -1.52 15.08
C THR A 147 -20.16 -1.04 16.52
N SER A 148 -19.48 -1.65 17.48
CA SER A 148 -19.58 -1.25 18.89
C SER A 148 -19.09 0.18 19.14
N ASN A 149 -18.12 0.65 18.37
CA ASN A 149 -17.45 1.94 18.56
C ASN A 149 -18.06 3.07 17.71
N SER A 150 -19.10 2.81 16.93
CA SER A 150 -19.74 3.80 16.06
C SER A 150 -21.26 3.82 16.25
N ALA A 151 -21.76 4.96 16.76
CA ALA A 151 -23.19 5.21 16.84
C ALA A 151 -23.85 5.27 15.45
N SER A 152 -23.16 5.81 14.44
CA SER A 152 -23.65 5.89 13.06
C SER A 152 -23.92 4.52 12.48
N ILE A 153 -22.97 3.56 12.65
CA ILE A 153 -23.13 2.18 12.18
C ILE A 153 -24.29 1.51 12.92
N GLN A 154 -24.41 1.68 14.24
CA GLN A 154 -25.52 1.14 15.02
C GLN A 154 -26.86 1.68 14.55
N ASN A 155 -26.97 2.99 14.33
CA ASN A 155 -28.17 3.62 13.79
C ASN A 155 -28.53 3.08 12.40
N TRP A 156 -27.55 2.91 11.53
CA TRP A 156 -27.75 2.34 10.20
C TRP A 156 -28.33 0.90 10.29
N ILE A 157 -27.79 0.05 11.17
CA ILE A 157 -28.31 -1.30 11.44
C ILE A 157 -29.75 -1.26 11.92
N ASN A 158 -30.05 -0.36 12.88
CA ASN A 158 -31.40 -0.21 13.42
C ASN A 158 -32.40 0.26 12.35
N HIS A 159 -32.04 1.20 11.50
CA HIS A 159 -32.86 1.66 10.37
C HIS A 159 -33.19 0.54 9.36
N GLN A 160 -32.32 -0.44 9.24
CA GLN A 160 -32.52 -1.63 8.39
C GLN A 160 -33.33 -2.73 9.09
N ASN A 161 -33.74 -2.54 10.35
CA ASN A 161 -34.39 -3.58 11.19
C ASN A 161 -33.57 -4.87 11.29
N LEU A 162 -32.24 -4.76 11.34
CA LEU A 162 -31.32 -5.89 11.41
C LEU A 162 -30.86 -6.16 12.85
N GLN A 163 -30.63 -7.43 13.16
CA GLN A 163 -29.84 -7.79 14.33
C GLN A 163 -28.34 -7.60 14.01
N ARG A 164 -27.58 -7.23 15.03
CA ARG A 164 -26.13 -6.98 14.89
C ARG A 164 -25.39 -8.20 14.32
N GLU A 165 -25.73 -9.39 14.76
CA GLU A 165 -25.13 -10.64 14.30
C GLU A 165 -25.41 -10.88 12.81
N GLN A 166 -26.59 -10.52 12.33
CA GLN A 166 -26.95 -10.59 10.90
C GLN A 166 -26.10 -9.63 10.07
N PHE A 167 -25.93 -8.39 10.55
CA PHE A 167 -25.06 -7.42 9.91
C PHE A 167 -23.60 -7.92 9.83
N VAL A 168 -23.05 -8.37 10.98
CA VAL A 168 -21.68 -8.89 11.04
C VAL A 168 -21.47 -10.05 10.08
N ALA A 169 -22.40 -10.99 10.05
CA ALA A 169 -22.33 -12.17 9.17
C ALA A 169 -22.37 -11.78 7.69
N ALA A 170 -23.33 -10.92 7.30
CA ALA A 170 -23.51 -10.51 5.91
C ALA A 170 -22.35 -9.66 5.39
N VAL A 171 -21.83 -8.72 6.19
CA VAL A 171 -20.67 -7.89 5.79
C VAL A 171 -19.41 -8.74 5.72
N ALA A 172 -19.24 -9.71 6.63
CA ALA A 172 -18.10 -10.65 6.58
C ALA A 172 -18.14 -11.50 5.32
N GLU A 173 -19.31 -12.05 4.95
CA GLU A 173 -19.49 -12.81 3.70
C GLU A 173 -19.14 -11.96 2.48
N LYS A 174 -19.72 -10.75 2.39
CA LYS A 174 -19.47 -9.84 1.26
C LYS A 174 -18.01 -9.40 1.13
N SER A 175 -17.28 -9.37 2.24
CA SER A 175 -15.86 -8.95 2.26
C SER A 175 -14.91 -9.98 1.68
N GLN A 176 -15.27 -11.27 1.65
CA GLN A 176 -14.36 -12.37 1.32
C GLN A 176 -13.01 -12.29 2.06
N ASN A 177 -13.08 -12.02 3.36
CA ASN A 177 -11.93 -11.84 4.24
C ASN A 177 -11.02 -10.64 3.88
N ASN A 178 -11.49 -9.69 3.06
CA ASN A 178 -10.72 -8.54 2.66
C ASN A 178 -10.92 -7.35 3.62
N PHE A 179 -9.90 -7.02 4.42
CA PHE A 179 -9.95 -5.91 5.38
C PHE A 179 -10.02 -4.53 4.73
N MET A 180 -9.52 -4.36 3.48
CA MET A 180 -9.68 -3.09 2.77
C MET A 180 -11.13 -2.84 2.38
N TYR A 181 -11.84 -3.88 1.92
CA TYR A 181 -13.28 -3.79 1.71
C TYR A 181 -14.00 -3.34 2.98
N LEU A 182 -13.71 -4.01 4.11
CA LEU A 182 -14.32 -3.68 5.41
C LEU A 182 -14.04 -2.23 5.81
N ARG A 183 -12.81 -1.78 5.63
CA ARG A 183 -12.43 -0.40 5.92
C ARG A 183 -13.27 0.58 5.13
N TYR A 184 -13.41 0.38 3.85
CA TYR A 184 -14.17 1.28 2.98
C TYR A 184 -15.66 1.25 3.28
N VAL A 185 -16.28 0.06 3.26
CA VAL A 185 -17.72 -0.08 3.45
C VAL A 185 -18.17 0.40 4.84
N LEU A 186 -17.45 0.03 5.90
CA LEU A 186 -17.79 0.49 7.25
C LEU A 186 -17.56 1.99 7.43
N ASN A 187 -16.58 2.59 6.73
CA ASN A 187 -16.39 4.03 6.73
C ASN A 187 -17.53 4.74 6.00
N ASP A 188 -17.97 4.23 4.85
CA ASP A 188 -19.07 4.83 4.10
C ASP A 188 -20.40 4.77 4.87
N ILE A 189 -20.64 3.70 5.62
CA ILE A 189 -21.77 3.62 6.55
C ILE A 189 -21.61 4.65 7.69
N ASP A 190 -20.42 4.72 8.28
CA ASP A 190 -20.11 5.59 9.43
C ASP A 190 -20.26 7.08 9.07
N THR A 191 -19.84 7.48 7.87
CA THR A 191 -19.93 8.85 7.35
C THR A 191 -21.29 9.20 6.74
N GLY A 192 -22.23 8.25 6.67
CA GLY A 192 -23.55 8.46 6.08
C GLY A 192 -23.59 8.39 4.55
N SER A 193 -22.47 8.06 3.87
CA SER A 193 -22.43 7.90 2.41
C SER A 193 -23.33 6.76 1.92
N TYR A 194 -23.69 5.84 2.81
CA TYR A 194 -24.60 4.70 2.56
C TYR A 194 -25.93 4.81 3.32
N SER A 195 -26.40 6.04 3.61
CA SER A 195 -27.71 6.25 4.27
C SER A 195 -28.87 5.56 3.56
N ASP A 196 -28.89 5.60 2.22
CA ASP A 196 -29.95 5.08 1.38
C ASP A 196 -29.64 3.70 0.76
N VAL A 197 -28.53 3.06 1.20
CA VAL A 197 -28.09 1.74 0.72
C VAL A 197 -28.52 0.68 1.70
N THR A 198 -29.19 -0.39 1.21
CA THR A 198 -29.55 -1.53 2.05
C THR A 198 -28.39 -2.51 2.22
N LEU A 199 -28.49 -3.41 3.21
CA LEU A 199 -27.49 -4.46 3.41
C LEU A 199 -27.29 -5.33 2.15
N ASN A 200 -28.36 -5.57 1.39
CA ASN A 200 -28.29 -6.36 0.16
C ASN A 200 -27.56 -5.62 -0.96
N ASP A 201 -27.70 -4.30 -1.03
CA ASP A 201 -27.12 -3.43 -2.06
C ASP A 201 -25.67 -3.03 -1.78
N LEU A 202 -25.14 -3.40 -0.61
CA LEU A 202 -23.70 -3.25 -0.36
C LEU A 202 -22.91 -4.02 -1.42
N PRO A 203 -21.84 -3.42 -1.97
CA PRO A 203 -21.01 -4.09 -2.97
C PRO A 203 -20.47 -5.42 -2.43
N ARG A 204 -20.25 -6.38 -3.31
CA ARG A 204 -19.55 -7.62 -2.98
C ARG A 204 -18.08 -7.47 -3.37
N GLU A 205 -17.18 -7.91 -2.51
CA GLU A 205 -15.76 -7.88 -2.70
C GLU A 205 -15.17 -6.47 -2.90
N LEU A 206 -13.88 -6.34 -2.81
CA LEU A 206 -13.19 -5.07 -2.98
C LEU A 206 -13.32 -4.52 -4.42
N GLU A 207 -13.31 -5.41 -5.40
CA GLU A 207 -13.49 -5.02 -6.80
C GLU A 207 -14.88 -4.45 -7.06
N GLY A 208 -15.94 -5.07 -6.51
CA GLY A 208 -17.31 -4.54 -6.61
C GLY A 208 -17.45 -3.17 -5.93
N TYR A 209 -16.74 -2.96 -4.81
CA TYR A 209 -16.66 -1.65 -4.17
C TYR A 209 -16.00 -0.61 -5.11
N TYR A 210 -14.88 -0.95 -5.72
CA TYR A 210 -14.19 -0.04 -6.65
C TYR A 210 -15.03 0.26 -7.89
N LYS A 211 -15.69 -0.73 -8.50
CA LYS A 211 -16.58 -0.52 -9.65
C LYS A 211 -17.71 0.45 -9.34
N LYS A 212 -18.39 0.27 -8.20
CA LYS A 212 -19.47 1.17 -7.78
C LYS A 212 -18.99 2.61 -7.62
N HIS A 213 -17.85 2.80 -6.95
CA HIS A 213 -17.29 4.14 -6.72
C HIS A 213 -16.67 4.73 -7.98
N TRP A 214 -16.09 3.90 -8.86
CA TRP A 214 -15.56 4.34 -10.14
C TRP A 214 -16.62 5.06 -10.97
N VAL A 215 -17.80 4.47 -11.10
CA VAL A 215 -18.93 5.11 -11.79
C VAL A 215 -19.29 6.46 -11.14
N GLN A 216 -19.30 6.54 -9.82
CA GLN A 216 -19.56 7.80 -9.12
C GLN A 216 -18.44 8.84 -9.29
N MET A 217 -17.18 8.41 -9.27
CA MET A 217 -16.00 9.26 -9.44
C MET A 217 -15.94 9.85 -10.84
N MET A 218 -16.18 9.04 -11.86
CA MET A 218 -16.14 9.47 -13.26
C MET A 218 -17.35 10.32 -13.60
N GLY A 219 -18.53 10.01 -13.06
CA GLY A 219 -19.78 10.67 -13.39
C GLY A 219 -20.42 10.08 -14.65
N ARG A 220 -21.21 10.89 -15.37
CA ARG A 220 -21.85 10.48 -16.62
C ARG A 220 -20.91 10.73 -17.80
N ASP A 221 -21.17 10.10 -18.93
CA ASP A 221 -20.38 10.27 -20.16
C ASP A 221 -20.40 11.71 -20.70
N ASP A 222 -21.40 12.50 -20.32
CA ASP A 222 -21.53 13.93 -20.65
C ASP A 222 -20.87 14.87 -19.62
N ASP A 223 -20.18 14.35 -18.61
CA ASP A 223 -19.47 15.17 -17.62
C ASP A 223 -18.32 15.94 -18.29
N PRO A 224 -18.36 17.28 -18.33
CA PRO A 224 -17.32 18.10 -18.98
C PRO A 224 -15.93 17.93 -18.34
N LEU A 225 -15.85 17.32 -17.16
CA LEU A 225 -14.61 17.05 -16.47
C LEU A 225 -14.13 15.61 -16.63
N LEU A 226 -14.84 14.76 -17.38
CA LEU A 226 -14.55 13.33 -17.48
C LEU A 226 -13.13 13.08 -17.99
N GLU A 227 -12.77 13.70 -19.12
CA GLU A 227 -11.42 13.57 -19.69
C GLU A 227 -10.32 13.99 -18.70
N MET A 228 -10.51 15.12 -18.03
CA MET A 228 -9.58 15.59 -17.00
C MET A 228 -9.48 14.61 -15.82
N LYS A 229 -10.60 14.07 -15.34
CA LYS A 229 -10.64 13.05 -14.27
C LYS A 229 -9.85 11.82 -14.66
N VAL A 230 -10.06 11.31 -15.87
CA VAL A 230 -9.32 10.13 -16.36
C VAL A 230 -7.82 10.43 -16.47
N LYS A 231 -7.43 11.60 -17.00
CA LYS A 231 -6.02 12.02 -17.04
C LYS A 231 -5.39 12.09 -15.64
N ILE A 232 -6.08 12.69 -14.67
CA ILE A 232 -5.57 12.79 -13.29
C ILE A 232 -5.35 11.41 -12.66
N ILE A 233 -6.34 10.52 -12.77
CA ILE A 233 -6.22 9.19 -12.16
C ILE A 233 -5.14 8.34 -12.85
N TYR A 234 -5.00 8.48 -14.18
CA TYR A 234 -3.93 7.83 -14.92
C TYR A 234 -2.55 8.28 -14.43
N VAL A 235 -2.33 9.59 -14.33
CA VAL A 235 -1.07 10.16 -13.84
C VAL A 235 -0.77 9.66 -12.40
N LEU A 236 -1.77 9.67 -11.51
CA LEU A 236 -1.63 9.15 -10.16
C LEU A 236 -1.36 7.64 -10.11
N SER A 237 -1.94 6.86 -11.03
CA SER A 237 -1.70 5.41 -11.09
C SER A 237 -0.28 5.07 -11.54
N LYS A 238 0.37 5.91 -12.33
CA LYS A 238 1.74 5.73 -12.82
C LYS A 238 2.80 6.39 -11.92
N ALA A 239 2.39 7.31 -11.04
CA ALA A 239 3.30 7.94 -10.11
C ALA A 239 3.85 6.92 -9.10
N ARG A 240 5.18 6.85 -8.95
CA ARG A 240 5.88 5.94 -8.04
C ARG A 240 6.00 6.47 -6.62
N GLU A 241 5.70 7.74 -6.44
CA GLU A 241 5.71 8.44 -5.16
C GLU A 241 4.60 9.49 -5.12
N ALA A 242 4.37 10.09 -3.96
CA ALA A 242 3.36 11.13 -3.82
C ALA A 242 3.78 12.40 -4.57
N VAL A 243 2.87 12.94 -5.35
CA VAL A 243 3.07 14.10 -6.22
C VAL A 243 2.25 15.30 -5.77
N SER A 244 2.76 16.51 -6.02
CA SER A 244 2.05 17.73 -5.66
C SER A 244 0.89 18.02 -6.61
N ARG A 245 -0.07 18.81 -6.15
CA ARG A 245 -1.17 19.27 -6.99
C ARG A 245 -0.68 20.02 -8.22
N GLY A 246 0.31 20.91 -8.05
CA GLY A 246 0.90 21.65 -9.16
C GLY A 246 1.57 20.76 -10.20
N TRP A 247 2.23 19.68 -9.73
CA TRP A 247 2.79 18.68 -10.63
C TRP A 247 1.70 17.95 -11.42
N ILE A 248 0.60 17.54 -10.75
CA ILE A 248 -0.55 16.91 -11.42
C ILE A 248 -1.13 17.87 -12.48
N ALA A 249 -1.37 19.13 -12.10
CA ALA A 249 -1.95 20.15 -12.98
C ALA A 249 -1.11 20.34 -14.28
N LYS A 250 0.20 20.49 -14.11
CA LYS A 250 1.13 20.57 -15.26
C LYS A 250 1.08 19.30 -16.12
N SER A 251 1.05 18.12 -15.49
CA SER A 251 1.06 16.84 -16.23
C SER A 251 -0.20 16.61 -17.06
N VAL A 252 -1.36 17.08 -16.59
CA VAL A 252 -2.64 16.93 -17.31
C VAL A 252 -3.03 18.15 -18.15
N GLY A 253 -2.22 19.22 -18.13
CA GLY A 253 -2.49 20.45 -18.88
C GLY A 253 -3.65 21.28 -18.32
N GLU A 254 -3.86 21.29 -17.02
CA GLU A 254 -4.99 21.93 -16.36
C GLU A 254 -4.57 22.90 -15.23
N THR A 255 -5.52 23.66 -14.73
CA THR A 255 -5.28 24.57 -13.60
C THR A 255 -5.30 23.86 -12.27
N ASP A 256 -4.52 24.33 -11.31
CA ASP A 256 -4.49 23.85 -9.93
C ASP A 256 -5.89 23.81 -9.30
N PHE A 257 -6.73 24.80 -9.60
CA PHE A 257 -8.07 24.88 -9.03
C PHE A 257 -8.96 23.72 -9.49
N LYS A 258 -8.98 23.42 -10.79
CA LYS A 258 -9.77 22.31 -11.34
C LYS A 258 -9.27 20.96 -10.80
N VAL A 259 -7.96 20.77 -10.75
CA VAL A 259 -7.34 19.56 -10.15
C VAL A 259 -7.76 19.40 -8.69
N GLN A 260 -7.74 20.47 -7.91
CA GLN A 260 -8.17 20.43 -6.51
C GLN A 260 -9.64 20.02 -6.35
N GLN A 261 -10.52 20.45 -7.25
CA GLN A 261 -11.93 20.02 -7.22
C GLN A 261 -12.10 18.53 -7.41
N VAL A 262 -11.29 17.91 -8.28
CA VAL A 262 -11.31 16.46 -8.51
C VAL A 262 -10.71 15.73 -7.31
N LEU A 263 -9.52 16.13 -6.84
CA LEU A 263 -8.84 15.48 -5.73
C LEU A 263 -9.68 15.44 -4.45
N ARG A 264 -10.44 16.51 -4.16
CA ARG A 264 -11.36 16.54 -3.01
C ARG A 264 -12.47 15.50 -3.09
N LYS A 265 -12.97 15.22 -4.30
CA LYS A 265 -14.02 14.20 -4.50
C LYS A 265 -13.50 12.77 -4.33
N TRP A 266 -12.19 12.59 -4.43
CA TRP A 266 -11.53 11.29 -4.40
C TRP A 266 -10.74 11.01 -3.11
N ASP A 267 -10.98 11.78 -2.08
CA ASP A 267 -10.22 11.72 -0.82
C ASP A 267 -10.17 10.30 -0.22
N SER A 268 -11.24 9.52 -0.33
CA SER A 268 -11.30 8.14 0.14
C SER A 268 -10.30 7.20 -0.55
N PHE A 269 -9.90 7.50 -1.79
CA PHE A 269 -9.00 6.68 -2.61
C PHE A 269 -7.58 7.23 -2.66
N LEU A 270 -7.39 8.44 -2.14
CA LEU A 270 -6.13 9.14 -2.15
C LEU A 270 -5.54 9.24 -0.74
N ARG A 271 -4.24 9.19 -0.69
CA ARG A 271 -3.47 9.52 0.50
C ARG A 271 -2.90 10.92 0.32
N GLN A 272 -3.11 11.76 1.32
CA GLN A 272 -2.46 13.04 1.44
C GLN A 272 -1.30 12.94 2.42
N GLN A 273 -0.17 13.50 2.08
CA GLN A 273 0.98 13.61 2.97
C GLN A 273 1.64 14.96 2.81
N GLN A 274 2.14 15.51 3.91
CA GLN A 274 2.88 16.76 3.89
C GLN A 274 4.37 16.46 3.76
N VAL A 275 4.98 16.97 2.69
CA VAL A 275 6.40 16.82 2.39
C VAL A 275 6.94 18.20 2.07
N ASP A 276 7.95 18.66 2.81
CA ASP A 276 8.58 19.99 2.65
C ASP A 276 7.60 21.17 2.65
N GLY A 277 6.53 21.06 3.46
CA GLY A 277 5.49 22.09 3.57
C GLY A 277 4.42 22.02 2.48
N GLU A 278 4.52 21.13 1.51
CA GLU A 278 3.58 20.93 0.41
C GLU A 278 2.72 19.68 0.62
N ILE A 279 1.42 19.77 0.28
CA ILE A 279 0.54 18.58 0.27
C ILE A 279 0.77 17.82 -1.02
N ARG A 280 1.12 16.53 -0.88
CA ARG A 280 1.30 15.60 -1.99
C ARG A 280 0.25 14.49 -1.93
N TYR A 281 -0.09 13.96 -3.08
CA TYR A 281 -1.15 12.99 -3.30
C TYR A 281 -0.57 11.70 -3.91
N SER A 282 -1.05 10.58 -3.44
CA SER A 282 -0.79 9.25 -4.03
C SER A 282 -2.06 8.40 -3.92
N ILE A 283 -2.15 7.34 -4.71
CA ILE A 283 -3.20 6.33 -4.53
C ILE A 283 -3.02 5.69 -3.15
N TYR A 284 -4.12 5.63 -2.38
CA TYR A 284 -4.09 5.16 -1.00
C TYR A 284 -3.61 3.72 -0.87
N HIS A 285 -4.10 2.82 -1.73
CA HIS A 285 -3.80 1.39 -1.65
C HIS A 285 -3.53 0.80 -3.03
N ASN A 286 -2.53 -0.08 -3.10
CA ASN A 286 -2.09 -0.65 -4.37
C ASN A 286 -3.17 -1.45 -5.10
N SER A 287 -4.12 -2.09 -4.38
CA SER A 287 -5.24 -2.79 -5.00
C SER A 287 -6.16 -1.89 -5.83
N PHE A 288 -6.27 -0.60 -5.49
CA PHE A 288 -6.98 0.36 -6.33
C PHE A 288 -6.18 0.68 -7.61
N ARG A 289 -4.86 0.77 -7.51
CA ARG A 289 -3.99 0.89 -8.69
C ARG A 289 -4.14 -0.31 -9.63
N GLU A 290 -4.13 -1.52 -9.08
CA GLU A 290 -4.33 -2.75 -9.84
C GLU A 290 -5.73 -2.83 -10.48
N PHE A 291 -6.75 -2.35 -9.78
CA PHE A 291 -8.10 -2.21 -10.34
C PHE A 291 -8.08 -1.28 -11.57
N LEU A 292 -7.43 -0.11 -11.45
CA LEU A 292 -7.31 0.85 -12.55
C LEU A 292 -6.52 0.31 -13.74
N GLU A 293 -5.51 -0.53 -13.52
CA GLU A 293 -4.75 -1.19 -14.58
C GLU A 293 -5.58 -2.21 -15.38
N LYS A 294 -6.62 -2.79 -14.75
CA LYS A 294 -7.56 -3.71 -15.40
C LYS A 294 -8.76 -3.00 -16.02
N ASP A 295 -9.05 -1.77 -15.62
CA ASP A 295 -10.25 -1.06 -16.06
C ASP A 295 -10.07 -0.54 -17.49
N GLU A 296 -10.92 -1.05 -18.38
CA GLU A 296 -10.93 -0.66 -19.81
C GLU A 296 -11.21 0.83 -19.98
N THR A 297 -11.87 1.46 -19.02
CA THR A 297 -12.23 2.89 -19.09
C THR A 297 -11.00 3.78 -19.04
N VAL A 298 -10.01 3.48 -18.22
CA VAL A 298 -8.74 4.23 -18.20
C VAL A 298 -7.93 3.95 -19.47
N GLN A 299 -7.99 2.72 -19.98
CA GLN A 299 -7.25 2.30 -21.17
C GLN A 299 -7.95 2.74 -22.46
N SER A 300 -9.30 2.75 -22.47
CA SER A 300 -10.12 3.06 -23.66
C SER A 300 -10.56 4.52 -23.76
N ALA A 301 -10.29 5.36 -22.77
CA ALA A 301 -10.73 6.78 -22.76
C ALA A 301 -10.07 7.65 -23.84
N GLY A 302 -9.44 7.07 -24.86
CA GLY A 302 -8.87 7.79 -26.01
C GLY A 302 -7.77 8.79 -25.63
N ILE A 303 -7.24 8.68 -24.41
CA ILE A 303 -6.21 9.57 -23.90
C ILE A 303 -4.94 9.31 -24.69
N ASN A 304 -4.32 10.37 -25.18
CA ASN A 304 -2.99 10.28 -25.76
C ASN A 304 -1.97 10.00 -24.65
N VAL A 305 -1.80 8.71 -24.35
CA VAL A 305 -0.89 8.20 -23.31
C VAL A 305 0.55 8.66 -23.58
N GLU A 306 0.95 8.79 -24.85
CA GLU A 306 2.28 9.27 -25.21
C GLU A 306 2.47 10.75 -24.88
N GLU A 307 1.45 11.55 -25.02
CA GLU A 307 1.46 12.96 -24.64
C GLU A 307 1.51 13.13 -23.13
N LEU A 308 0.71 12.39 -22.38
CA LEU A 308 0.74 12.39 -20.92
C LEU A 308 2.09 11.90 -20.39
N ASN A 309 2.65 10.86 -20.98
CA ASN A 309 3.97 10.37 -20.61
C ASN A 309 5.06 11.40 -20.92
N ARG A 310 5.01 12.06 -22.08
CA ARG A 310 5.94 13.15 -22.43
C ARG A 310 5.85 14.33 -21.47
N ASN A 311 4.65 14.77 -21.15
CA ASN A 311 4.43 15.86 -20.17
C ASN A 311 4.91 15.46 -18.78
N SER A 312 4.69 14.23 -18.37
CA SER A 312 5.18 13.69 -17.09
C SER A 312 6.70 13.57 -17.07
N ILE A 313 7.35 13.17 -18.18
CA ILE A 313 8.81 13.08 -18.30
C ILE A 313 9.45 14.47 -18.31
N ASN A 314 8.87 15.44 -19.04
CA ASN A 314 9.37 16.82 -19.05
C ASN A 314 9.26 17.46 -17.65
N ASN A 315 8.21 17.17 -16.90
CA ASN A 315 8.08 17.62 -15.52
C ASN A 315 9.05 16.92 -14.54
N ARG A 316 9.64 15.76 -14.93
CA ARG A 316 10.74 15.10 -14.17
C ARG A 316 12.03 15.90 -14.18
N ILE A 317 12.34 16.50 -15.31
CA ILE A 317 13.60 17.29 -15.50
C ILE A 317 13.55 18.55 -14.61
N GLU A 318 12.37 19.01 -14.20
CA GLU A 318 12.16 20.15 -13.32
C GLU A 318 12.04 19.80 -11.82
N GLY A 319 12.33 18.55 -11.39
CA GLY A 319 12.53 18.20 -9.98
C GLY A 319 11.43 17.40 -9.29
N ALA A 320 10.58 16.68 -10.01
CA ALA A 320 9.67 15.71 -9.41
C ALA A 320 10.02 14.26 -9.80
N PRO A 321 10.14 13.32 -8.85
CA PRO A 321 10.46 11.93 -9.12
C PRO A 321 9.21 11.17 -9.60
N LEU A 322 9.33 10.47 -10.70
CA LEU A 322 8.43 9.39 -11.12
C LEU A 322 9.08 8.04 -10.84
#